data_29246659a15e68da05f5296c403eb752
#
_entry.id   29246659a15e68da05f5296c403eb752
#
_cell.length_a   1.000
_cell.length_b   1.000
_cell.length_c   1.000
_cell.angle_alpha   90.00
_cell.angle_beta   90.00
_cell.angle_gamma   90.00
#
_symmetry.space_group_name_H-M   'P 1'
#
loop_
_entity.id
_entity.type
_entity.pdbx_description
1 polymer ?
#
loop_
_entity_poly.entity_id
_entity_poly.type
_entity_poly.pdbx_seq_one_letter_code
_entity_poly.pdbx_strand_id
1 'polypeptide(L)'
;GLMLGLPEGTRPQVRDGKWFVPPRAHGIQVMSMALLADDNTPMVWRGPMVSGALLQLLTQTDWDQLDYLVVDMPPGTGDIQLTLAQKVPVSGALIVTTPQDIALLDARKAIEMFRKVSIPVVGVVENMAVHVCSNCGHAEHLFGEGGGERLAGQYGVDLIASMPLSMMIREQADGGKPTVIAEPECQI
;
A
#
# COMPACT_ATOMS: atom_id res chain seq x y z
N GLY A 1 -6.18 8.73 3.85
CA GLY A 1 -7.45 9.12 4.52
C GLY A 1 -8.62 9.01 3.56
N LEU A 2 -8.57 9.68 2.41
CA LEU A 2 -9.67 9.77 1.44
C LEU A 2 -10.22 8.39 1.05
N MET A 3 -9.39 7.52 0.55
CA MET A 3 -9.79 6.16 0.09
C MET A 3 -10.42 5.28 1.19
N LEU A 4 -10.24 5.64 2.46
CA LEU A 4 -10.85 4.98 3.61
C LEU A 4 -12.00 5.79 4.21
N GLY A 5 -12.47 6.84 3.55
CA GLY A 5 -13.60 7.65 3.97
C GLY A 5 -13.37 8.47 5.25
N LEU A 6 -12.12 8.70 5.63
CA LEU A 6 -11.84 9.64 6.72
C LEU A 6 -12.16 11.07 6.25
N PRO A 7 -12.94 11.85 7.04
CA PRO A 7 -13.24 13.23 6.70
C PRO A 7 -11.99 14.07 6.46
N GLU A 8 -12.08 15.04 5.55
CA GLU A 8 -11.02 16.02 5.33
C GLU A 8 -10.68 16.75 6.64
N GLY A 9 -9.40 17.01 6.89
CA GLY A 9 -8.95 17.61 8.13
C GLY A 9 -8.93 16.67 9.35
N THR A 10 -9.22 15.37 9.17
CA THR A 10 -9.09 14.39 10.26
C THR A 10 -7.65 14.36 10.77
N ARG A 11 -7.48 14.48 12.09
CA ARG A 11 -6.19 14.39 12.76
C ARG A 11 -6.23 13.36 13.89
N PRO A 12 -5.12 12.66 14.16
CA PRO A 12 -5.04 11.81 15.34
C PRO A 12 -5.12 12.64 16.60
N GLN A 13 -5.82 12.13 17.59
CA GLN A 13 -5.77 12.73 18.93
C GLN A 13 -4.40 12.45 19.56
N VAL A 14 -3.95 13.34 20.45
CA VAL A 14 -2.70 13.13 21.19
C VAL A 14 -3.04 12.82 22.64
N ARG A 15 -2.64 11.64 23.12
CA ARG A 15 -2.79 11.23 24.51
C ARG A 15 -1.49 11.46 25.25
N ASP A 16 -1.58 12.07 26.44
CA ASP A 16 -0.45 12.38 27.35
C ASP A 16 0.67 13.20 26.69
N GLY A 17 0.34 14.00 25.67
CA GLY A 17 1.30 14.81 24.93
C GLY A 17 2.34 14.01 24.12
N LYS A 18 2.17 12.70 24.00
CA LYS A 18 3.17 11.78 23.43
C LYS A 18 2.60 10.78 22.42
N TRP A 19 1.42 10.21 22.68
CA TRP A 19 0.90 9.09 21.92
C TRP A 19 -0.18 9.54 20.94
N PHE A 20 -0.04 9.17 19.68
CA PHE A 20 -1.08 9.36 18.68
C PHE A 20 -2.16 8.29 18.83
N VAL A 21 -3.39 8.70 19.05
CA VAL A 21 -4.55 7.81 18.98
C VAL A 21 -5.03 7.76 17.53
N PRO A 22 -4.90 6.62 16.83
CA PRO A 22 -5.22 6.53 15.43
C PRO A 22 -6.73 6.67 15.18
N PRO A 23 -7.16 7.47 14.18
CA PRO A 23 -8.54 7.44 13.74
C PRO A 23 -8.89 6.05 13.20
N ARG A 24 -10.18 5.71 13.24
CA ARG A 24 -10.71 4.44 12.77
C ARG A 24 -11.59 4.64 11.54
N ALA A 25 -11.44 3.74 10.57
CA ALA A 25 -12.28 3.66 9.38
C ALA A 25 -12.54 2.19 9.06
N HIS A 26 -13.79 1.82 8.78
CA HIS A 26 -14.18 0.45 8.43
C HIS A 26 -13.65 -0.63 9.39
N GLY A 27 -13.55 -0.32 10.67
CA GLY A 27 -13.06 -1.25 11.70
C GLY A 27 -11.53 -1.34 11.83
N ILE A 28 -10.76 -0.67 10.97
CA ILE A 28 -9.29 -0.63 11.05
C ILE A 28 -8.79 0.70 11.63
N GLN A 29 -7.62 0.66 12.26
CA GLN A 29 -6.88 1.81 12.73
C GLN A 29 -6.01 2.35 11.61
N VAL A 30 -6.00 3.67 11.40
CA VAL A 30 -5.31 4.28 10.24
C VAL A 30 -4.36 5.35 10.72
N MET A 31 -3.11 5.29 10.28
CA MET A 31 -2.14 6.39 10.45
C MET A 31 -1.51 6.73 9.11
N SER A 32 -1.29 8.00 8.87
CA SER A 32 -0.66 8.51 7.66
C SER A 32 0.07 9.80 7.94
N MET A 33 1.14 10.05 7.21
CA MET A 33 1.86 11.34 7.21
C MET A 33 0.91 12.51 6.91
N ALA A 34 -0.05 12.29 6.00
CA ALA A 34 -1.05 13.31 5.65
C ALA A 34 -1.96 13.72 6.82
N LEU A 35 -2.16 12.85 7.82
CA LEU A 35 -2.94 13.17 9.02
C LEU A 35 -2.17 14.04 10.03
N LEU A 36 -0.85 14.16 9.86
CA LEU A 36 0.04 14.99 10.70
C LEU A 36 0.41 16.32 10.04
N ALA A 37 0.23 16.43 8.71
CA ALA A 37 0.56 17.65 7.97
C ALA A 37 -0.48 18.74 8.24
N ASP A 38 -0.02 19.99 8.30
CA ASP A 38 -0.90 21.16 8.25
C ASP A 38 -1.22 21.50 6.79
N ASP A 39 -2.50 21.65 6.48
CA ASP A 39 -2.98 21.96 5.12
C ASP A 39 -2.39 23.25 4.54
N ASN A 40 -1.89 24.14 5.40
CA ASN A 40 -1.36 25.45 5.04
C ASN A 40 0.18 25.53 4.93
N THR A 41 0.89 24.43 5.21
CA THR A 41 2.35 24.45 5.16
C THR A 41 2.85 23.39 4.20
N PRO A 42 3.37 23.75 3.01
CA PRO A 42 4.00 22.80 2.12
C PRO A 42 5.24 22.23 2.81
N MET A 43 5.12 21.05 3.40
CA MET A 43 6.24 20.37 4.02
C MET A 43 7.11 19.73 2.94
N VAL A 44 8.27 20.29 2.73
CA VAL A 44 9.30 19.66 1.88
C VAL A 44 9.94 18.51 2.65
N TRP A 45 9.38 17.32 2.49
CA TRP A 45 9.90 16.11 3.10
C TRP A 45 11.21 15.68 2.43
N ARG A 46 12.32 15.83 3.14
CA ARG A 46 13.61 15.24 2.72
C ARG A 46 13.74 13.83 3.30
N GLY A 47 14.45 12.92 2.60
CA GLY A 47 14.57 11.51 2.96
C GLY A 47 14.75 11.20 4.45
N PRO A 48 15.75 11.79 5.16
CA PRO A 48 15.95 11.54 6.60
C PRO A 48 14.76 11.96 7.48
N MET A 49 14.05 13.04 7.10
CA MET A 49 12.86 13.49 7.83
C MET A 49 11.69 12.54 7.66
N VAL A 50 11.50 12.01 6.44
CA VAL A 50 10.44 11.03 6.16
C VAL A 50 10.67 9.74 6.93
N SER A 51 11.91 9.24 6.96
CA SER A 51 12.26 8.04 7.73
C SER A 51 12.01 8.22 9.23
N GLY A 52 12.39 9.38 9.77
CA GLY A 52 12.14 9.72 11.19
C GLY A 52 10.64 9.80 11.50
N ALA A 53 9.87 10.47 10.67
CA ALA A 53 8.43 10.61 10.85
C ALA A 53 7.70 9.26 10.69
N LEU A 54 8.11 8.41 9.76
CA LEU A 54 7.57 7.07 9.60
C LEU A 54 7.82 6.22 10.85
N LEU A 55 9.04 6.23 11.38
CA LEU A 55 9.35 5.54 12.63
C LEU A 55 8.52 6.09 13.79
N GLN A 56 8.32 7.40 13.86
CA GLN A 56 7.47 8.02 14.86
C GLN A 56 6.02 7.56 14.74
N LEU A 57 5.47 7.51 13.52
CA LEU A 57 4.13 6.97 13.28
C LEU A 57 3.99 5.52 13.75
N LEU A 58 5.01 4.70 13.55
CA LEU A 58 4.98 3.30 13.95
C LEU A 58 5.12 3.12 15.46
N THR A 59 6.02 3.88 16.10
CA THR A 59 6.41 3.67 17.49
C THR A 59 5.68 4.54 18.51
N GLN A 60 5.08 5.67 18.08
CA GLN A 60 4.32 6.59 18.93
C GLN A 60 2.82 6.54 18.68
N THR A 61 2.34 5.63 17.85
CA THR A 61 0.90 5.37 17.72
C THR A 61 0.47 4.37 18.76
N ASP A 62 -0.60 4.70 19.45
CA ASP A 62 -1.25 3.85 20.44
C ASP A 62 -2.17 2.85 19.74
N TRP A 63 -1.55 1.82 19.17
CA TRP A 63 -2.25 0.73 18.50
C TRP A 63 -3.01 -0.12 19.52
N ASP A 64 -4.31 -0.30 19.30
CA ASP A 64 -5.19 -1.08 20.15
C ASP A 64 -5.42 -2.47 19.56
N GLN A 65 -5.07 -3.53 20.30
CA GLN A 65 -5.31 -4.95 19.94
C GLN A 65 -4.95 -5.28 18.49
N LEU A 66 -3.73 -4.97 18.11
CA LEU A 66 -3.26 -5.09 16.73
C LEU A 66 -2.83 -6.53 16.40
N ASP A 67 -3.55 -7.20 15.48
CA ASP A 67 -3.15 -8.49 14.93
C ASP A 67 -2.19 -8.33 13.74
N TYR A 68 -2.47 -7.35 12.86
CA TYR A 68 -1.71 -7.06 11.66
C TYR A 68 -1.45 -5.57 11.51
N LEU A 69 -0.22 -5.23 11.19
CA LEU A 69 0.16 -3.88 10.77
C LEU A 69 0.59 -3.91 9.30
N VAL A 70 -0.21 -3.29 8.44
CA VAL A 70 0.10 -3.14 7.02
C VAL A 70 0.72 -1.77 6.77
N VAL A 71 1.94 -1.75 6.24
CA VAL A 71 2.67 -0.51 5.92
C VAL A 71 2.69 -0.34 4.41
N ASP A 72 1.94 0.66 3.92
CA ASP A 72 1.99 1.08 2.52
C ASP A 72 3.26 1.93 2.31
N MET A 73 4.19 1.38 1.55
CA MET A 73 5.52 1.96 1.37
C MET A 73 5.51 3.01 0.27
N PRO A 74 6.24 4.12 0.42
CA PRO A 74 6.45 5.05 -0.68
C PRO A 74 7.15 4.34 -1.86
N PRO A 75 6.98 4.82 -3.10
CA PRO A 75 7.60 4.21 -4.27
C PRO A 75 9.12 4.27 -4.22
N GLY A 76 9.76 3.29 -4.83
CA GLY A 76 11.20 3.21 -4.95
C GLY A 76 11.87 2.22 -3.98
N THR A 77 13.20 2.17 -4.02
CA THR A 77 14.05 1.25 -3.24
C THR A 77 15.13 2.03 -2.46
N GLY A 78 14.78 3.21 -1.98
CA GLY A 78 15.71 4.13 -1.33
C GLY A 78 15.90 3.92 0.17
N ASP A 79 16.48 4.91 0.82
CA ASP A 79 16.85 4.86 2.25
C ASP A 79 15.67 4.66 3.20
N ILE A 80 14.47 5.08 2.79
CA ILE A 80 13.25 4.95 3.61
C ILE A 80 12.89 3.48 3.78
N GLN A 81 12.86 2.73 2.66
CA GLN A 81 12.56 1.31 2.64
C GLN A 81 13.60 0.52 3.44
N LEU A 82 14.88 0.82 3.23
CA LEU A 82 15.98 0.19 3.97
C LEU A 82 15.92 0.51 5.46
N THR A 83 15.65 1.76 5.83
CA THR A 83 15.53 2.17 7.23
C THR A 83 14.38 1.42 7.92
N LEU A 84 13.24 1.31 7.26
CA LEU A 84 12.08 0.59 7.78
C LEU A 84 12.40 -0.89 7.97
N ALA A 85 12.97 -1.51 6.94
CA ALA A 85 13.39 -2.91 6.96
C ALA A 85 14.37 -3.24 8.09
N GLN A 86 15.24 -2.29 8.46
CA GLN A 86 16.25 -2.46 9.52
C GLN A 86 15.74 -2.14 10.92
N LYS A 87 14.73 -1.27 11.04
CA LYS A 87 14.24 -0.75 12.33
C LYS A 87 12.96 -1.40 12.82
N VAL A 88 12.22 -2.05 11.92
CA VAL A 88 10.92 -2.68 12.22
C VAL A 88 11.02 -4.18 11.96
N PRO A 89 10.55 -5.04 12.86
CA PRO A 89 10.50 -6.48 12.64
C PRO A 89 9.41 -6.81 11.61
N VAL A 90 9.78 -6.71 10.32
CA VAL A 90 8.87 -6.96 9.20
C VAL A 90 8.73 -8.47 8.98
N SER A 91 7.52 -9.00 9.06
CA SER A 91 7.22 -10.42 8.86
C SER A 91 7.31 -10.85 7.40
N GLY A 92 7.03 -9.93 6.46
CA GLY A 92 7.13 -10.19 5.04
C GLY A 92 6.73 -8.97 4.21
N ALA A 93 7.06 -9.01 2.93
CA ALA A 93 6.73 -7.97 1.96
C ALA A 93 5.85 -8.53 0.85
N LEU A 94 4.78 -7.82 0.52
CA LEU A 94 3.93 -8.07 -0.63
C LEU A 94 4.32 -7.11 -1.74
N ILE A 95 4.57 -7.63 -2.93
CA ILE A 95 4.96 -6.83 -4.10
C ILE A 95 3.73 -6.59 -4.97
N VAL A 96 3.36 -5.34 -5.13
CA VAL A 96 2.26 -4.93 -6.02
C VAL A 96 2.85 -4.29 -7.27
N THR A 97 2.46 -4.78 -8.43
CA THR A 97 2.94 -4.29 -9.74
C THR A 97 1.81 -4.26 -10.75
N THR A 98 2.05 -3.66 -11.90
CA THR A 98 1.21 -3.78 -13.09
C THR A 98 1.97 -4.55 -14.17
N PRO A 99 1.31 -5.07 -15.23
CA PRO A 99 1.97 -5.91 -16.24
C PRO A 99 3.04 -5.21 -17.08
N GLN A 100 3.12 -3.88 -17.06
CA GLN A 100 4.09 -3.11 -17.88
C GLN A 100 5.54 -3.39 -17.50
N ASP A 101 6.40 -3.47 -18.49
CA ASP A 101 7.84 -3.76 -18.29
C ASP A 101 8.53 -2.79 -17.33
N ILE A 102 8.18 -1.50 -17.38
CA ILE A 102 8.77 -0.49 -16.48
C ILE A 102 8.35 -0.72 -15.02
N ALA A 103 7.11 -1.11 -14.76
CA ALA A 103 6.62 -1.43 -13.43
C ALA A 103 7.25 -2.74 -12.92
N LEU A 104 7.38 -3.74 -13.79
CA LEU A 104 8.06 -5.00 -13.47
C LEU A 104 9.55 -4.79 -13.16
N LEU A 105 10.20 -3.83 -13.80
CA LEU A 105 11.59 -3.48 -13.48
C LEU A 105 11.73 -2.96 -12.04
N ASP A 106 10.80 -2.09 -11.61
CA ASP A 106 10.83 -1.56 -10.24
C ASP A 106 10.40 -2.61 -9.22
N ALA A 107 9.45 -3.49 -9.55
CA ALA A 107 9.09 -4.63 -8.74
C ALA A 107 10.27 -5.59 -8.51
N ARG A 108 11.08 -5.86 -9.55
CA ARG A 108 12.34 -6.64 -9.42
C ARG A 108 13.30 -5.99 -8.45
N LYS A 109 13.53 -4.68 -8.57
CA LYS A 109 14.40 -3.95 -7.63
C LYS A 109 13.90 -4.05 -6.18
N ALA A 110 12.58 -3.97 -5.97
CA ALA A 110 11.98 -4.12 -4.65
C ALA A 110 12.20 -5.52 -4.08
N ILE A 111 11.98 -6.58 -4.87
CA ILE A 111 12.24 -7.97 -4.45
C ILE A 111 13.71 -8.15 -4.05
N GLU A 112 14.64 -7.68 -4.90
CA GLU A 112 16.08 -7.76 -4.62
C GLU A 112 16.47 -6.99 -3.35
N MET A 113 15.87 -5.84 -3.12
CA MET A 113 16.08 -5.06 -1.91
C MET A 113 15.64 -5.86 -0.67
N PHE A 114 14.40 -6.39 -0.65
CA PHE A 114 13.89 -7.16 0.48
C PHE A 114 14.73 -8.41 0.75
N ARG A 115 15.18 -9.11 -0.28
CA ARG A 115 16.10 -10.25 -0.15
C ARG A 115 17.43 -9.86 0.50
N LYS A 116 18.03 -8.72 0.10
CA LYS A 116 19.28 -8.21 0.69
C LYS A 116 19.17 -7.90 2.18
N VAL A 117 18.01 -7.50 2.65
CA VAL A 117 17.76 -7.22 4.08
C VAL A 117 17.08 -8.39 4.80
N SER A 118 17.05 -9.57 4.18
CA SER A 118 16.51 -10.81 4.73
C SER A 118 15.03 -10.73 5.14
N ILE A 119 14.23 -9.93 4.42
CA ILE A 119 12.78 -9.90 4.57
C ILE A 119 12.16 -10.84 3.53
N PRO A 120 11.33 -11.82 3.97
CA PRO A 120 10.64 -12.71 3.04
C PRO A 120 9.71 -11.94 2.11
N VAL A 121 9.74 -12.26 0.81
CA VAL A 121 8.70 -11.81 -0.13
C VAL A 121 7.58 -12.84 -0.08
N VAL A 122 6.41 -12.41 0.40
CA VAL A 122 5.22 -13.28 0.57
C VAL A 122 4.63 -13.66 -0.79
N GLY A 123 4.68 -12.73 -1.75
CA GLY A 123 4.23 -12.97 -3.12
C GLY A 123 4.06 -11.69 -3.92
N VAL A 124 3.50 -11.84 -5.11
CA VAL A 124 3.23 -10.78 -6.07
C VAL A 124 1.73 -10.61 -6.26
N VAL A 125 1.27 -9.38 -6.34
CA VAL A 125 -0.08 -9.01 -6.82
C VAL A 125 0.08 -8.24 -8.12
N GLU A 126 -0.52 -8.76 -9.19
CA GLU A 126 -0.61 -8.05 -10.46
C GLU A 126 -1.87 -7.20 -10.48
N ASN A 127 -1.72 -5.90 -10.39
CA ASN A 127 -2.83 -4.96 -10.47
C ASN A 127 -3.05 -4.50 -11.92
N MET A 128 -4.28 -4.13 -12.28
CA MET A 128 -4.65 -3.69 -13.63
C MET A 128 -4.33 -4.75 -14.71
N ALA A 129 -4.44 -6.04 -14.36
CA ALA A 129 -4.08 -7.16 -15.23
C ALA A 129 -4.96 -7.26 -16.48
N VAL A 130 -6.24 -6.96 -16.35
CA VAL A 130 -7.23 -7.01 -17.43
C VAL A 130 -8.26 -5.91 -17.26
N HIS A 131 -8.70 -5.34 -18.36
CA HIS A 131 -9.88 -4.48 -18.42
C HIS A 131 -11.02 -5.22 -19.09
N VAL A 132 -12.19 -5.27 -18.46
CA VAL A 132 -13.40 -5.80 -19.05
C VAL A 132 -14.34 -4.65 -19.41
N CYS A 133 -14.64 -4.50 -20.69
CA CYS A 133 -15.54 -3.47 -21.20
C CYS A 133 -16.94 -3.63 -20.60
N SER A 134 -17.42 -2.63 -19.90
CA SER A 134 -18.75 -2.65 -19.25
C SER A 134 -19.93 -2.72 -20.25
N ASN A 135 -19.69 -2.37 -21.54
CA ASN A 135 -20.71 -2.35 -22.57
C ASN A 135 -20.86 -3.69 -23.30
N CYS A 136 -19.74 -4.36 -23.62
CA CYS A 136 -19.77 -5.58 -24.47
C CYS A 136 -19.09 -6.80 -23.82
N GLY A 137 -18.49 -6.66 -22.64
CA GLY A 137 -17.81 -7.75 -21.94
C GLY A 137 -16.47 -8.16 -22.55
N HIS A 138 -15.99 -7.46 -23.59
CA HIS A 138 -14.68 -7.76 -24.17
C HIS A 138 -13.57 -7.51 -23.18
N ALA A 139 -12.68 -8.50 -23.01
CA ALA A 139 -11.53 -8.42 -22.13
C ALA A 139 -10.27 -8.00 -22.89
N GLU A 140 -9.58 -6.99 -22.40
CA GLU A 140 -8.37 -6.44 -23.00
C GLU A 140 -7.24 -6.32 -21.94
N HIS A 141 -6.04 -6.72 -22.33
CA HIS A 141 -4.83 -6.54 -21.52
C HIS A 141 -4.11 -5.22 -21.88
N LEU A 142 -4.68 -4.11 -21.45
CA LEU A 142 -4.21 -2.75 -21.82
C LEU A 142 -2.75 -2.48 -21.46
N PHE A 143 -2.24 -3.13 -20.42
CA PHE A 143 -0.87 -2.95 -19.92
C PHE A 143 0.03 -4.16 -20.17
N GLY A 144 -0.39 -5.13 -20.99
CA GLY A 144 0.31 -6.38 -21.23
C GLY A 144 -0.28 -7.53 -20.42
N GLU A 145 0.19 -8.72 -20.64
CA GLU A 145 -0.36 -9.96 -20.09
C GLU A 145 0.71 -10.77 -19.34
N GLY A 146 0.34 -11.31 -18.16
CA GLY A 146 1.15 -12.28 -17.41
C GLY A 146 2.49 -11.74 -16.90
N GLY A 147 2.64 -10.42 -16.73
CA GLY A 147 3.88 -9.83 -16.22
C GLY A 147 4.17 -10.25 -14.79
N GLY A 148 3.15 -10.22 -13.93
CA GLY A 148 3.26 -10.64 -12.54
C GLY A 148 3.55 -12.13 -12.39
N GLU A 149 2.96 -13.00 -13.22
CA GLU A 149 3.23 -14.43 -13.22
C GLU A 149 4.69 -14.72 -13.59
N ARG A 150 5.18 -14.09 -14.68
CA ARG A 150 6.59 -14.23 -15.07
C ARG A 150 7.54 -13.75 -13.97
N LEU A 151 7.21 -12.64 -13.31
CA LEU A 151 7.98 -12.11 -12.18
C LEU A 151 7.99 -13.09 -11.02
N ALA A 152 6.83 -13.58 -10.61
CA ALA A 152 6.67 -14.54 -9.53
C ALA A 152 7.48 -15.82 -9.79
N GLY A 153 7.34 -16.39 -11.00
CA GLY A 153 8.10 -17.56 -11.42
C GLY A 153 9.62 -17.33 -11.43
N GLN A 154 10.08 -16.16 -11.89
CA GLN A 154 11.51 -15.82 -11.89
C GLN A 154 12.13 -15.80 -10.49
N TYR A 155 11.36 -15.40 -9.51
CA TYR A 155 11.83 -15.25 -8.11
C TYR A 155 11.42 -16.41 -7.20
N GLY A 156 10.65 -17.39 -7.71
CA GLY A 156 10.18 -18.52 -6.93
C GLY A 156 9.26 -18.11 -5.78
N VAL A 157 8.39 -17.14 -6.03
CA VAL A 157 7.34 -16.66 -5.11
C VAL A 157 5.97 -16.82 -5.77
N ASP A 158 4.91 -16.77 -4.98
CA ASP A 158 3.55 -16.95 -5.49
C ASP A 158 3.01 -15.68 -6.15
N LEU A 159 2.26 -15.83 -7.27
CA LEU A 159 1.30 -14.84 -7.73
C LEU A 159 0.03 -14.99 -6.89
N ILE A 160 -0.18 -14.06 -5.95
CA ILE A 160 -1.29 -14.14 -4.99
C ILE A 160 -2.61 -13.75 -5.64
N ALA A 161 -2.59 -12.72 -6.49
CA ALA A 161 -3.77 -12.24 -7.18
C ALA A 161 -3.43 -11.50 -8.46
N SER A 162 -4.37 -11.53 -9.42
CA SER A 162 -4.41 -10.67 -10.61
C SER A 162 -5.70 -9.86 -10.56
N MET A 163 -5.58 -8.56 -10.35
CA MET A 163 -6.72 -7.65 -10.14
C MET A 163 -7.07 -6.89 -11.42
N PRO A 164 -8.34 -6.71 -11.74
CA PRO A 164 -8.76 -6.00 -12.94
C PRO A 164 -8.57 -4.48 -12.81
N LEU A 165 -8.41 -3.83 -13.95
CA LEU A 165 -8.61 -2.39 -14.09
C LEU A 165 -10.11 -2.12 -14.18
N SER A 166 -10.72 -1.61 -13.11
CA SER A 166 -12.15 -1.41 -13.01
C SER A 166 -12.51 0.01 -12.57
N MET A 167 -13.47 0.62 -13.27
CA MET A 167 -14.05 1.91 -12.88
C MET A 167 -14.72 1.82 -11.51
N MET A 168 -15.40 0.72 -11.22
CA MET A 168 -16.08 0.46 -9.95
C MET A 168 -15.10 0.54 -8.78
N ILE A 169 -13.96 -0.15 -8.88
CA ILE A 169 -12.90 -0.13 -7.85
C ILE A 169 -12.43 1.30 -7.61
N ARG A 170 -12.19 2.07 -8.68
CA ARG A 170 -11.75 3.47 -8.58
C ARG A 170 -12.81 4.34 -7.90
N GLU A 171 -14.07 4.26 -8.35
CA GLU A 171 -15.17 5.10 -7.83
C GLU A 171 -15.46 4.81 -6.36
N GLN A 172 -15.44 3.55 -5.97
CA GLN A 172 -15.63 3.14 -4.59
C GLN A 172 -14.47 3.60 -3.69
N ALA A 173 -13.23 3.48 -4.17
CA ALA A 173 -12.04 3.97 -3.46
C ALA A 173 -12.04 5.50 -3.33
N ASP A 174 -12.34 6.23 -4.40
CA ASP A 174 -12.46 7.70 -4.40
C ASP A 174 -13.62 8.17 -3.50
N GLY A 175 -14.69 7.36 -3.42
CA GLY A 175 -15.82 7.58 -2.53
C GLY A 175 -15.58 7.21 -1.06
N GLY A 176 -14.38 6.75 -0.71
CA GLY A 176 -14.02 6.40 0.66
C GLY A 176 -14.65 5.10 1.18
N LYS A 177 -15.18 4.27 0.30
CA LYS A 177 -15.75 2.98 0.61
C LYS A 177 -15.15 1.91 -0.29
N PRO A 178 -13.96 1.38 0.03
CA PRO A 178 -13.26 0.39 -0.78
C PRO A 178 -14.13 -0.81 -1.17
N THR A 179 -13.87 -1.43 -2.31
CA THR A 179 -14.69 -2.51 -2.87
C THR A 179 -14.95 -3.65 -1.89
N VAL A 180 -13.96 -4.04 -1.11
CA VAL A 180 -14.11 -5.07 -0.06
C VAL A 180 -15.16 -4.71 1.01
N ILE A 181 -15.46 -3.43 1.18
CA ILE A 181 -16.50 -2.92 2.09
C ILE A 181 -17.81 -2.65 1.34
N ALA A 182 -17.71 -2.14 0.11
CA ALA A 182 -18.88 -1.79 -0.69
C ALA A 182 -19.63 -3.04 -1.17
N GLU A 183 -18.89 -4.05 -1.59
CA GLU A 183 -19.38 -5.28 -2.19
C GLU A 183 -18.56 -6.48 -1.68
N PRO A 184 -18.76 -6.94 -0.44
CA PRO A 184 -17.95 -8.00 0.18
C PRO A 184 -17.99 -9.34 -0.57
N GLU A 185 -19.06 -9.59 -1.30
CA GLU A 185 -19.25 -10.82 -2.09
C GLU A 185 -18.70 -10.70 -3.52
N CYS A 186 -18.14 -9.55 -3.89
CA CYS A 186 -17.57 -9.35 -5.22
C CYS A 186 -16.32 -10.23 -5.38
N GLN A 187 -16.36 -11.11 -6.38
CA GLN A 187 -15.17 -11.83 -6.83
C GLN A 187 -14.40 -10.93 -7.79
N ILE A 188 -13.32 -10.35 -7.31
CA ILE A 188 -12.41 -9.53 -8.11
C ILE A 188 -11.37 -10.42 -8.76
#